data_f9f43d8827535d711d0b7d814815ed74
#
_entry.id   f9f43d8827535d711d0b7d814815ed74
#
_cell.length_a   1.000
_cell.length_b   1.000
_cell.length_c   1.000
_cell.angle_alpha   90.00
_cell.angle_beta   90.00
_cell.angle_gamma   90.00
#
_symmetry.space_group_name_H-M   'P 1'
#
loop_
_entity.id
_entity.type
_entity.pdbx_description
1 polymer ?
#
loop_
_entity_poly.entity_id
_entity_poly.type
_entity_poly.pdbx_seq_one_letter_code
_entity_poly.pdbx_strand_id
1 'polypeptide(L)'
;ITSSSGNWSYAGGGTKYAAALLSTWCGPVKSDKAYNVNGWSNAAYKLESAISVDGKNLNKDAAAREKMKRAIVKYGAVTFSYNNVREAYYYNPSEESGSSPHACTIIGWDDTIPAENFYPSKTTTDGGWLVKNSYSSLPYFYLSYEVTCEQIYAFDYVMNDKYDNNYFYDASATDSGIGSLLKIKQAANVFKVKGDTENEWIKAVGVGIVGENTDCTVEVYSDVQDGSFNPQNAKLETTKTVYLEYGGFNCIELDKPVEVKKGSTFAVVVKVNNAYITLSENEGESYVYRGGWTPSQAVRIKVFTKNDEKNQNSIEFMDEGQVKVRGNGGIKQLIITMSENEELKDFYVESINFDENKEKIVTLPSGWIRIENIRYKAFLWDNFENISPECSEIEW
;
A
#
# COMPACT_ATOMS: atom_id res chain seq x y z
N ILE A 1 18.34 4.94 -7.18
CA ILE A 1 19.38 4.07 -6.60
C ILE A 1 20.65 4.37 -7.35
N THR A 2 21.57 5.13 -6.75
CA THR A 2 22.91 5.34 -7.32
C THR A 2 23.82 4.25 -6.78
N SER A 3 24.29 3.36 -7.65
CA SER A 3 25.34 2.41 -7.30
C SER A 3 26.68 3.13 -7.32
N SER A 4 27.48 2.94 -6.28
CA SER A 4 28.86 3.46 -6.21
C SER A 4 29.79 2.87 -7.29
N SER A 5 29.35 1.79 -7.96
CA SER A 5 30.08 1.13 -9.06
C SER A 5 29.70 1.61 -10.45
N GLY A 6 28.72 2.51 -10.59
CA GLY A 6 28.22 2.97 -11.90
C GLY A 6 27.41 1.91 -12.64
N ASN A 7 27.32 0.68 -12.16
CA ASN A 7 26.54 -0.41 -12.78
C ASN A 7 25.35 -0.78 -11.88
N TRP A 8 24.24 -0.07 -12.08
CA TRP A 8 23.01 -0.26 -11.30
C TRP A 8 22.42 -1.68 -11.42
N SER A 9 22.73 -2.45 -12.48
CA SER A 9 22.24 -3.81 -12.70
C SER A 9 22.71 -4.82 -11.63
N TYR A 10 23.80 -4.50 -10.95
CA TYR A 10 24.40 -5.34 -9.90
C TYR A 10 24.37 -4.67 -8.52
N ALA A 11 23.72 -3.51 -8.39
CA ALA A 11 23.58 -2.85 -7.11
C ALA A 11 22.56 -3.64 -6.27
N GLY A 12 23.00 -4.11 -5.11
CA GLY A 12 22.10 -4.65 -4.10
C GLY A 12 21.14 -3.59 -3.59
N GLY A 13 20.05 -4.02 -2.96
CA GLY A 13 19.07 -3.11 -2.36
C GLY A 13 18.35 -3.77 -1.19
N GLY A 14 17.59 -2.99 -0.45
CA GLY A 14 16.72 -3.48 0.62
C GLY A 14 15.26 -3.22 0.30
N THR A 15 14.37 -4.06 0.80
CA THR A 15 12.92 -3.93 0.55
C THR A 15 12.36 -2.59 1.03
N LYS A 16 12.90 -2.04 2.13
CA LYS A 16 12.52 -0.69 2.61
C LYS A 16 12.80 0.42 1.59
N TYR A 17 13.88 0.30 0.81
CA TYR A 17 14.21 1.28 -0.23
C TYR A 17 13.25 1.17 -1.41
N ALA A 18 12.86 -0.07 -1.77
CA ALA A 18 11.82 -0.31 -2.76
C ALA A 18 10.48 0.30 -2.31
N ALA A 19 10.09 0.09 -1.06
CA ALA A 19 8.87 0.68 -0.48
C ALA A 19 8.88 2.21 -0.56
N ALA A 20 9.98 2.86 -0.14
CA ALA A 20 10.11 4.31 -0.21
C ALA A 20 10.04 4.85 -1.65
N LEU A 21 10.72 4.18 -2.60
CA LEU A 21 10.70 4.58 -4.00
C LEU A 21 9.31 4.38 -4.63
N LEU A 22 8.71 3.21 -4.47
CA LEU A 22 7.40 2.90 -5.04
C LEU A 22 6.28 3.77 -4.47
N SER A 23 6.42 4.26 -3.23
CA SER A 23 5.46 5.19 -2.64
C SER A 23 5.44 6.58 -3.32
N THR A 24 6.40 6.89 -4.17
CA THR A 24 6.38 8.08 -5.05
C THR A 24 5.65 7.83 -6.39
N TRP A 25 5.08 6.64 -6.57
CA TRP A 25 4.38 6.18 -7.77
C TRP A 25 5.26 6.04 -9.02
N CYS A 26 6.53 5.75 -8.86
CA CYS A 26 7.47 5.53 -9.98
C CYS A 26 7.46 4.09 -10.53
N GLY A 27 6.39 3.35 -10.37
CA GLY A 27 6.18 1.97 -10.81
C GLY A 27 5.16 1.26 -9.91
N PRO A 28 4.87 -0.03 -10.15
CA PRO A 28 5.40 -0.89 -11.20
C PRO A 28 4.85 -0.59 -12.59
N VAL A 29 5.59 -0.95 -13.61
CA VAL A 29 5.20 -0.85 -15.01
C VAL A 29 4.92 -2.25 -15.58
N LYS A 30 4.16 -2.32 -16.68
CA LYS A 30 3.93 -3.58 -17.41
C LYS A 30 5.26 -4.15 -17.92
N SER A 31 5.38 -5.47 -17.99
CA SER A 31 6.62 -6.19 -18.35
C SER A 31 7.17 -5.82 -19.75
N ASP A 32 6.31 -5.53 -20.70
CA ASP A 32 6.68 -5.05 -22.05
C ASP A 32 7.31 -3.66 -22.06
N LYS A 33 7.16 -2.91 -20.96
CA LYS A 33 7.69 -1.55 -20.76
C LYS A 33 8.84 -1.49 -19.74
N ALA A 34 9.18 -2.63 -19.11
CA ALA A 34 10.10 -2.70 -17.97
C ALA A 34 11.52 -2.21 -18.25
N TYR A 35 11.97 -2.25 -19.49
CA TYR A 35 13.33 -1.86 -19.88
C TYR A 35 13.44 -0.44 -20.43
N ASN A 36 12.35 0.31 -20.48
CA ASN A 36 12.39 1.70 -20.92
C ASN A 36 12.58 2.61 -19.70
N VAL A 37 13.83 3.04 -19.47
CA VAL A 37 14.21 3.93 -18.36
C VAL A 37 13.48 5.28 -18.34
N ASN A 38 12.89 5.70 -19.45
CA ASN A 38 12.09 6.92 -19.54
C ASN A 38 10.60 6.70 -19.22
N GLY A 39 10.20 5.46 -18.91
CA GLY A 39 8.80 5.07 -18.68
C GLY A 39 8.33 5.11 -17.22
N TRP A 40 9.11 5.69 -16.32
CA TRP A 40 8.79 5.73 -14.88
C TRP A 40 7.51 6.51 -14.56
N SER A 41 7.09 7.41 -15.45
CA SER A 41 5.83 8.14 -15.34
C SER A 41 4.58 7.32 -15.74
N ASN A 42 4.76 6.11 -16.30
CA ASN A 42 3.66 5.26 -16.79
C ASN A 42 3.46 4.04 -15.89
N ALA A 43 3.37 4.26 -14.58
CA ALA A 43 3.03 3.21 -13.64
C ALA A 43 1.67 2.59 -13.99
N ALA A 44 1.60 1.26 -14.08
CA ALA A 44 0.34 0.55 -14.30
C ALA A 44 -0.51 0.51 -13.03
N TYR A 45 0.16 0.53 -11.88
CA TYR A 45 -0.44 0.55 -10.54
C TYR A 45 0.30 1.55 -9.67
N LYS A 46 -0.38 2.06 -8.65
CA LYS A 46 0.18 2.95 -7.62
C LYS A 46 0.33 2.19 -6.31
N LEU A 47 1.47 2.32 -5.64
CA LEU A 47 1.62 1.78 -4.31
C LEU A 47 0.74 2.58 -3.34
N GLU A 48 -0.14 1.88 -2.65
CA GLU A 48 -0.97 2.45 -1.59
C GLU A 48 -0.34 2.25 -0.22
N SER A 49 0.11 1.02 0.09
CA SER A 49 0.80 0.70 1.34
C SER A 49 1.98 -0.23 1.10
N ALA A 50 2.99 -0.12 1.94
CA ALA A 50 4.08 -1.08 2.05
C ALA A 50 4.31 -1.33 3.54
N ILE A 51 3.55 -2.27 4.11
CA ILE A 51 3.63 -2.58 5.53
C ILE A 51 4.87 -3.42 5.83
N SER A 52 5.46 -3.20 7.00
CA SER A 52 6.56 -4.02 7.51
C SER A 52 6.10 -4.88 8.68
N VAL A 53 6.53 -6.14 8.68
CA VAL A 53 6.28 -7.09 9.79
C VAL A 53 7.55 -7.24 10.59
N ASP A 54 7.49 -7.12 11.92
CA ASP A 54 8.66 -7.38 12.78
C ASP A 54 9.02 -8.88 12.79
N GLY A 55 10.16 -9.20 12.21
CA GLY A 55 10.66 -10.57 12.10
C GLY A 55 11.41 -11.11 13.32
N LYS A 56 11.66 -10.28 14.35
CA LYS A 56 12.57 -10.63 15.46
C LYS A 56 12.23 -11.92 16.20
N ASN A 57 10.94 -12.23 16.34
CA ASN A 57 10.48 -13.41 17.07
C ASN A 57 9.75 -14.42 16.18
N LEU A 58 9.77 -14.23 14.87
CA LEU A 58 9.03 -15.08 13.94
C LEU A 58 9.45 -16.55 14.06
N ASN A 59 10.74 -16.78 14.28
CA ASN A 59 11.33 -18.12 14.44
C ASN A 59 11.07 -18.77 15.82
N LYS A 60 10.55 -18.05 16.80
CA LYS A 60 10.39 -18.53 18.20
C LYS A 60 8.98 -18.41 18.74
N ASP A 61 8.17 -17.51 18.19
CA ASP A 61 6.88 -17.13 18.75
C ASP A 61 5.73 -17.46 17.79
N ALA A 62 4.79 -18.29 18.25
CA ALA A 62 3.59 -18.64 17.49
C ALA A 62 2.71 -17.41 17.20
N ALA A 63 2.60 -16.46 18.13
CA ALA A 63 1.80 -15.25 17.93
C ALA A 63 2.40 -14.35 16.83
N ALA A 64 3.74 -14.28 16.74
CA ALA A 64 4.42 -13.58 15.65
C ALA A 64 4.14 -14.25 14.29
N ARG A 65 4.15 -15.61 14.25
CA ARG A 65 3.79 -16.38 13.03
C ARG A 65 2.33 -16.13 12.62
N GLU A 66 1.39 -16.11 13.57
CA GLU A 66 0.00 -15.80 13.26
C GLU A 66 -0.17 -14.38 12.71
N LYS A 67 0.57 -13.41 13.21
CA LYS A 67 0.59 -12.05 12.66
C LYS A 67 1.09 -12.03 11.22
N MET A 68 2.15 -12.78 10.92
CA MET A 68 2.68 -12.94 9.56
C MET A 68 1.66 -13.60 8.63
N LYS A 69 0.96 -14.66 9.09
CA LYS A 69 -0.12 -15.32 8.34
C LYS A 69 -1.25 -14.35 8.00
N ARG A 70 -1.65 -13.50 8.95
CA ARG A 70 -2.66 -12.44 8.66
C ARG A 70 -2.18 -11.46 7.60
N ALA A 71 -0.90 -11.07 7.61
CA ALA A 71 -0.34 -10.23 6.56
C ALA A 71 -0.39 -10.92 5.18
N ILE A 72 -0.06 -12.21 5.10
CA ILE A 72 -0.16 -13.00 3.87
C ILE A 72 -1.61 -13.08 3.38
N VAL A 73 -2.56 -13.36 4.27
CA VAL A 73 -3.99 -13.43 3.89
C VAL A 73 -4.49 -12.09 3.37
N LYS A 74 -4.11 -11.00 4.05
CA LYS A 74 -4.58 -9.64 3.70
C LYS A 74 -3.97 -9.11 2.40
N TYR A 75 -2.67 -9.36 2.17
CA TYR A 75 -1.91 -8.75 1.07
C TYR A 75 -1.50 -9.75 -0.02
N GLY A 76 -1.84 -11.02 0.14
CA GLY A 76 -1.57 -12.09 -0.83
C GLY A 76 -0.14 -12.64 -0.79
N ALA A 77 0.86 -11.81 -0.51
CA ALA A 77 2.25 -12.22 -0.47
C ALA A 77 3.11 -11.25 0.35
N VAL A 78 4.21 -11.77 0.89
CA VAL A 78 5.14 -11.00 1.72
C VAL A 78 6.56 -11.24 1.25
N THR A 79 7.29 -10.17 0.91
CA THR A 79 8.72 -10.27 0.59
C THR A 79 9.54 -10.37 1.86
N PHE A 80 10.63 -11.08 1.82
CA PHE A 80 11.57 -11.21 2.94
C PHE A 80 12.97 -11.51 2.45
N SER A 81 13.95 -11.40 3.34
CA SER A 81 15.30 -11.88 3.13
C SER A 81 15.70 -12.85 4.25
N TYR A 82 16.56 -13.78 3.92
CA TYR A 82 17.16 -14.75 4.85
C TYR A 82 18.57 -15.13 4.40
N ASN A 83 19.36 -15.68 5.30
CA ASN A 83 20.67 -16.18 4.95
C ASN A 83 20.54 -17.54 4.26
N ASN A 84 21.04 -17.62 3.03
CA ASN A 84 20.96 -18.82 2.19
C ASN A 84 22.34 -19.30 1.80
N VAL A 85 22.55 -20.63 1.81
CA VAL A 85 23.74 -21.27 1.27
C VAL A 85 23.41 -22.30 0.20
N ARG A 86 22.35 -23.06 0.37
CA ARG A 86 21.92 -24.10 -0.58
C ARG A 86 20.47 -24.44 -0.31
N GLU A 87 19.65 -24.40 -1.32
CA GLU A 87 18.22 -24.64 -1.22
C GLU A 87 17.86 -26.12 -1.33
N ALA A 88 16.84 -26.51 -0.59
CA ALA A 88 16.18 -27.80 -0.66
C ALA A 88 14.66 -27.60 -0.62
N TYR A 89 13.86 -28.58 -1.01
CA TYR A 89 12.40 -28.45 -1.05
C TYR A 89 11.79 -28.21 0.33
N TYR A 90 12.31 -28.87 1.38
CA TYR A 90 12.06 -28.54 2.79
C TYR A 90 13.37 -28.01 3.38
N TYR A 91 13.46 -26.71 3.57
CA TYR A 91 14.72 -26.08 3.80
C TYR A 91 14.82 -25.41 5.18
N ASN A 92 15.87 -25.76 5.91
CA ASN A 92 16.29 -25.11 7.14
C ASN A 92 17.82 -24.90 7.08
N PRO A 93 18.30 -23.70 6.66
CA PRO A 93 19.74 -23.43 6.58
C PRO A 93 20.42 -23.55 7.94
N SER A 94 21.68 -24.03 7.96
CA SER A 94 22.50 -24.01 9.18
C SER A 94 22.90 -22.58 9.53
N GLU A 95 23.00 -22.27 10.83
CA GLU A 95 23.48 -20.95 11.30
C GLU A 95 24.95 -20.67 10.89
N GLU A 96 25.74 -21.70 10.65
CA GLU A 96 27.15 -21.62 10.21
C GLU A 96 27.31 -21.31 8.72
N SER A 97 26.22 -21.34 7.98
CA SER A 97 26.26 -21.06 6.55
C SER A 97 26.46 -19.59 6.32
N GLY A 98 27.57 -19.25 5.67
CA GLY A 98 28.04 -17.89 5.45
C GLY A 98 27.01 -16.94 4.85
N SER A 99 27.18 -15.68 5.11
CA SER A 99 26.29 -14.57 4.83
C SER A 99 26.09 -14.28 3.34
N SER A 100 25.26 -15.04 2.68
CA SER A 100 24.72 -14.64 1.36
C SER A 100 23.22 -14.38 1.51
N PRO A 101 22.80 -13.14 1.77
CA PRO A 101 21.39 -12.84 1.91
C PRO A 101 20.66 -13.11 0.59
N HIS A 102 19.56 -13.84 0.68
CA HIS A 102 18.68 -14.14 -0.45
C HIS A 102 17.29 -13.57 -0.19
N ALA A 103 16.74 -12.88 -1.18
CA ALA A 103 15.42 -12.30 -1.12
C ALA A 103 14.42 -13.14 -1.91
N CYS A 104 13.31 -13.49 -1.25
CA CYS A 104 12.22 -14.29 -1.80
C CYS A 104 10.87 -13.72 -1.41
N THR A 105 9.81 -14.43 -1.78
CA THR A 105 8.43 -14.06 -1.45
C THR A 105 7.73 -15.23 -0.77
N ILE A 106 7.20 -15.03 0.44
CA ILE A 106 6.29 -15.97 1.09
C ILE A 106 4.90 -15.75 0.52
N ILE A 107 4.27 -16.84 0.07
CA ILE A 107 2.94 -16.84 -0.55
C ILE A 107 1.93 -17.71 0.19
N GLY A 108 2.35 -18.35 1.29
CA GLY A 108 1.52 -19.21 2.11
C GLY A 108 2.32 -19.92 3.19
N TRP A 109 1.73 -20.93 3.77
CA TRP A 109 2.36 -21.78 4.81
C TRP A 109 1.68 -23.14 4.87
N ASP A 110 2.31 -24.08 5.58
CA ASP A 110 1.72 -25.35 5.97
C ASP A 110 2.19 -25.72 7.38
N ASP A 111 1.27 -25.77 8.33
CA ASP A 111 1.55 -26.07 9.74
C ASP A 111 1.76 -27.56 10.01
N THR A 112 1.46 -28.43 9.02
CA THR A 112 1.47 -29.88 9.19
C THR A 112 2.77 -30.56 8.75
N ILE A 113 3.72 -29.81 8.20
CA ILE A 113 5.01 -30.36 7.74
C ILE A 113 5.81 -30.82 8.96
N PRO A 114 6.15 -32.12 9.09
CA PRO A 114 6.95 -32.60 10.20
C PRO A 114 8.33 -31.96 10.26
N ALA A 115 8.79 -31.64 11.46
CA ALA A 115 10.09 -31.01 11.70
C ALA A 115 11.25 -31.80 11.10
N GLU A 116 11.19 -33.14 11.13
CA GLU A 116 12.22 -34.04 10.58
C GLU A 116 12.39 -33.96 9.05
N ASN A 117 11.43 -33.38 8.33
CA ASN A 117 11.54 -33.23 6.87
C ASN A 117 12.51 -32.13 6.47
N PHE A 118 12.80 -31.19 7.35
CA PHE A 118 13.65 -30.05 7.02
C PHE A 118 15.15 -30.39 7.01
N TYR A 119 15.85 -29.84 6.01
CA TYR A 119 17.27 -30.13 5.74
C TYR A 119 18.02 -28.83 5.35
N PRO A 120 19.31 -28.65 5.57
CA PRO A 120 20.26 -29.60 6.19
C PRO A 120 20.25 -29.58 7.73
N SER A 121 19.75 -28.55 8.36
CA SER A 121 19.71 -28.46 9.82
C SER A 121 18.42 -29.03 10.39
N LYS A 122 18.54 -29.65 11.55
CA LYS A 122 17.36 -30.14 12.28
C LYS A 122 16.54 -28.95 12.80
N THR A 123 15.23 -29.10 12.78
CA THR A 123 14.26 -28.19 13.40
C THR A 123 13.42 -28.96 14.43
N THR A 124 12.87 -28.26 15.39
CA THR A 124 12.04 -28.83 16.47
C THR A 124 10.58 -28.41 16.32
N THR A 125 10.31 -27.46 15.45
CA THR A 125 8.96 -26.91 15.21
C THR A 125 8.43 -27.43 13.89
N ASP A 126 7.25 -28.05 13.93
CA ASP A 126 6.51 -28.40 12.72
C ASP A 126 6.07 -27.17 11.94
N GLY A 127 5.93 -27.36 10.62
CA GLY A 127 5.43 -26.33 9.73
C GLY A 127 6.51 -25.46 9.09
N GLY A 128 6.11 -24.78 8.01
CA GLY A 128 6.99 -23.92 7.25
C GLY A 128 6.26 -22.96 6.32
N TRP A 129 6.99 -21.95 5.91
CA TRP A 129 6.54 -20.95 4.95
C TRP A 129 6.65 -21.47 3.53
N LEU A 130 5.58 -21.41 2.74
CA LEU A 130 5.64 -21.66 1.31
C LEU A 130 6.26 -20.44 0.62
N VAL A 131 7.42 -20.65 0.03
CA VAL A 131 8.23 -19.61 -0.59
C VAL A 131 8.21 -19.73 -2.11
N LYS A 132 7.95 -18.63 -2.78
CA LYS A 132 8.20 -18.47 -4.22
C LYS A 132 9.61 -17.92 -4.42
N ASN A 133 10.43 -18.69 -5.12
CA ASN A 133 11.81 -18.37 -5.43
C ASN A 133 11.93 -17.66 -6.80
N SER A 134 13.06 -16.99 -7.03
CA SER A 134 13.44 -16.44 -8.33
C SER A 134 14.18 -17.45 -9.23
N TYR A 135 14.60 -18.58 -8.69
CA TYR A 135 15.31 -19.61 -9.45
C TYR A 135 14.36 -20.62 -10.11
N SER A 136 14.56 -20.86 -11.42
CA SER A 136 13.74 -21.81 -12.18
C SER A 136 13.97 -23.26 -11.79
N SER A 137 15.15 -23.61 -11.24
CA SER A 137 15.49 -24.96 -10.80
C SER A 137 14.72 -25.38 -9.54
N LEU A 138 14.36 -24.44 -8.70
CA LEU A 138 13.55 -24.66 -7.50
C LEU A 138 12.62 -23.47 -7.32
N PRO A 139 11.53 -23.37 -8.10
CA PRO A 139 10.67 -22.20 -8.11
C PRO A 139 9.83 -22.04 -6.85
N TYR A 140 9.60 -23.13 -6.13
CA TYR A 140 8.87 -23.15 -4.85
C TYR A 140 9.54 -24.10 -3.87
N PHE A 141 9.56 -23.73 -2.60
CA PHE A 141 10.05 -24.57 -1.52
C PHE A 141 9.40 -24.17 -0.19
N TYR A 142 9.51 -25.04 0.81
CA TYR A 142 9.09 -24.72 2.17
C TYR A 142 10.29 -24.35 3.03
N LEU A 143 10.23 -23.18 3.63
CA LEU A 143 11.23 -22.67 4.58
C LEU A 143 10.74 -22.91 6.00
N SER A 144 11.56 -23.56 6.83
CA SER A 144 11.22 -23.82 8.23
C SER A 144 10.83 -22.55 8.98
N TYR A 145 9.86 -22.65 9.89
CA TYR A 145 9.51 -21.57 10.81
C TYR A 145 10.66 -21.12 11.72
N GLU A 146 11.67 -21.94 11.94
CA GLU A 146 12.82 -21.60 12.78
C GLU A 146 13.85 -20.70 12.08
N VAL A 147 13.68 -20.44 10.79
CA VAL A 147 14.58 -19.57 10.03
C VAL A 147 14.34 -18.10 10.40
N THR A 148 15.42 -17.37 10.65
CA THR A 148 15.36 -15.93 10.83
C THR A 148 15.08 -15.24 9.51
N CYS A 149 13.95 -14.51 9.45
CA CYS A 149 13.54 -13.73 8.31
C CYS A 149 13.72 -12.23 8.62
N GLU A 150 14.27 -11.51 7.65
CA GLU A 150 14.55 -10.08 7.77
C GLU A 150 13.90 -9.29 6.63
N GLN A 151 13.80 -7.97 6.77
CA GLN A 151 13.27 -7.06 5.75
C GLN A 151 11.91 -7.51 5.21
N ILE A 152 11.01 -7.87 6.11
CA ILE A 152 9.71 -8.42 5.79
C ILE A 152 8.75 -7.29 5.44
N TYR A 153 8.24 -7.30 4.19
CA TYR A 153 7.30 -6.30 3.69
C TYR A 153 6.20 -6.94 2.84
N ALA A 154 4.98 -6.45 3.02
CA ALA A 154 3.89 -6.67 2.08
C ALA A 154 3.56 -5.37 1.36
N PHE A 155 3.29 -5.46 0.06
CA PHE A 155 3.01 -4.33 -0.82
C PHE A 155 1.56 -4.38 -1.27
N ASP A 156 0.85 -3.29 -1.06
CA ASP A 156 -0.51 -3.11 -1.51
C ASP A 156 -0.56 -2.08 -2.63
N TYR A 157 -1.13 -2.48 -3.76
CA TYR A 157 -1.19 -1.66 -4.97
C TYR A 157 -2.64 -1.43 -5.37
N VAL A 158 -2.91 -0.22 -5.76
CA VAL A 158 -4.20 0.17 -6.31
C VAL A 158 -4.10 0.52 -7.80
N MET A 159 -5.23 0.53 -8.45
CA MET A 159 -5.36 0.97 -9.83
C MET A 159 -4.84 2.39 -9.99
N ASN A 160 -4.31 2.67 -11.17
CA ASN A 160 -3.72 3.97 -11.47
C ASN A 160 -4.72 5.14 -11.38
N ASP A 161 -6.01 4.87 -11.48
CA ASP A 161 -7.09 5.85 -11.43
C ASP A 161 -7.67 6.12 -10.03
N LYS A 162 -7.30 5.35 -9.00
CA LYS A 162 -7.81 5.57 -7.62
C LYS A 162 -7.48 6.97 -7.10
N TYR A 163 -6.27 7.45 -7.36
CA TYR A 163 -5.80 8.80 -7.01
C TYR A 163 -5.12 9.45 -8.21
N ASP A 164 -5.19 10.77 -8.32
CA ASP A 164 -4.57 11.51 -9.42
C ASP A 164 -3.25 12.15 -9.02
N ASN A 165 -3.15 12.72 -7.82
CA ASN A 165 -1.97 13.42 -7.36
C ASN A 165 -1.42 12.83 -6.07
N ASN A 166 -0.09 12.91 -5.93
CA ASN A 166 0.66 12.50 -4.76
C ASN A 166 1.53 13.68 -4.30
N TYR A 167 1.19 14.23 -3.15
CA TYR A 167 1.94 15.31 -2.53
C TYR A 167 2.94 14.74 -1.53
N PHE A 168 4.21 15.00 -1.72
CA PHE A 168 5.28 14.53 -0.82
C PHE A 168 6.56 15.36 -0.96
N TYR A 169 7.44 15.26 0.04
CA TYR A 169 8.79 15.82 0.03
C TYR A 169 9.86 14.73 0.10
N ASP A 170 9.52 13.53 0.54
CA ASP A 170 10.40 12.41 0.83
C ASP A 170 10.70 11.54 -0.40
N ALA A 171 11.28 12.13 -1.45
CA ALA A 171 11.63 11.41 -2.69
C ALA A 171 12.84 10.45 -2.50
N SER A 172 13.69 10.67 -1.49
CA SER A 172 14.83 9.79 -1.20
C SER A 172 14.37 8.47 -0.58
N ALA A 173 14.97 7.38 -1.04
CA ALA A 173 14.81 6.07 -0.40
C ALA A 173 15.53 5.97 0.95
N THR A 174 16.45 6.88 1.24
CA THR A 174 17.25 6.85 2.48
C THR A 174 16.50 7.51 3.63
N ASP A 175 16.40 6.82 4.76
CA ASP A 175 15.94 7.41 6.02
C ASP A 175 17.06 8.20 6.65
N SER A 176 16.76 9.39 7.14
CA SER A 176 17.75 10.21 7.85
C SER A 176 18.23 9.60 9.18
N GLY A 177 17.56 8.55 9.64
CA GLY A 177 17.81 7.96 10.96
C GLY A 177 17.39 8.85 12.15
N ILE A 178 17.21 10.14 11.90
CA ILE A 178 16.89 11.14 12.94
C ILE A 178 15.48 10.88 13.52
N GLY A 179 14.53 10.46 12.70
CA GLY A 179 13.15 10.23 13.13
C GLY A 179 13.03 9.17 14.23
N SER A 180 13.72 8.04 14.09
CA SER A 180 13.78 7.00 15.12
C SER A 180 14.63 7.40 16.31
N LEU A 181 15.74 8.10 16.08
CA LEU A 181 16.60 8.62 17.14
C LEU A 181 15.88 9.65 18.02
N LEU A 182 15.13 10.56 17.41
CA LEU A 182 14.37 11.60 18.13
C LEU A 182 13.01 11.11 18.63
N LYS A 183 12.59 9.88 18.33
CA LYS A 183 11.32 9.30 18.74
C LYS A 183 10.13 10.19 18.41
N ILE A 184 10.07 10.68 17.16
CA ILE A 184 9.04 11.60 16.69
C ILE A 184 7.66 10.91 16.70
N LYS A 185 6.75 11.44 17.49
CA LYS A 185 5.37 10.92 17.63
C LYS A 185 4.32 11.82 17.00
N GLN A 186 4.69 13.05 16.64
CA GLN A 186 3.80 13.99 15.99
C GLN A 186 4.58 14.81 14.97
N ALA A 187 4.10 14.85 13.74
CA ALA A 187 4.74 15.56 12.65
C ALA A 187 3.69 16.09 11.66
N ALA A 188 4.09 17.04 10.83
CA ALA A 188 3.25 17.63 9.80
C ALA A 188 4.02 17.90 8.52
N ASN A 189 3.31 17.81 7.39
CA ASN A 189 3.73 18.40 6.12
C ASN A 189 2.73 19.45 5.70
N VAL A 190 3.23 20.54 5.13
CA VAL A 190 2.46 21.62 4.54
C VAL A 190 2.63 21.59 3.03
N PHE A 191 1.54 21.62 2.28
CA PHE A 191 1.57 21.52 0.83
C PHE A 191 0.79 22.65 0.17
N LYS A 192 1.33 23.15 -0.93
CA LYS A 192 0.61 24.04 -1.84
C LYS A 192 -0.03 23.21 -2.94
N VAL A 193 -1.33 23.40 -3.18
CA VAL A 193 -2.08 22.71 -4.23
C VAL A 193 -1.56 23.13 -5.59
N LYS A 194 -1.04 22.16 -6.37
CA LYS A 194 -0.36 22.37 -7.66
C LYS A 194 -1.01 21.63 -8.82
N GLY A 195 -2.09 20.88 -8.56
CA GLY A 195 -2.77 20.06 -9.58
C GLY A 195 -3.29 20.87 -10.75
N ASP A 196 -3.66 20.18 -11.81
CA ASP A 196 -4.11 20.80 -13.07
C ASP A 196 -5.57 21.27 -13.03
N THR A 197 -6.36 20.76 -12.08
CA THR A 197 -7.77 21.13 -11.87
C THR A 197 -7.92 22.27 -10.86
N GLU A 198 -9.05 22.97 -10.91
CA GLU A 198 -9.35 24.06 -9.97
C GLU A 198 -9.52 23.54 -8.54
N ASN A 199 -10.13 22.36 -8.40
CA ASN A 199 -10.35 21.71 -7.12
C ASN A 199 -9.78 20.29 -7.17
N GLU A 200 -9.27 19.86 -6.03
CA GLU A 200 -8.86 18.51 -5.74
C GLU A 200 -9.47 18.05 -4.41
N TRP A 201 -9.63 16.76 -4.24
CA TRP A 201 -10.13 16.18 -2.99
C TRP A 201 -9.05 15.31 -2.37
N ILE A 202 -8.63 15.63 -1.16
CA ILE A 202 -7.77 14.77 -0.35
C ILE A 202 -8.60 13.55 0.04
N LYS A 203 -8.16 12.38 -0.44
CA LYS A 203 -8.84 11.08 -0.21
C LYS A 203 -8.13 10.24 0.85
N ALA A 204 -6.79 10.29 0.88
CA ALA A 204 -6.01 9.47 1.78
C ALA A 204 -4.69 10.13 2.17
N VAL A 205 -4.13 9.65 3.27
CA VAL A 205 -2.83 10.07 3.81
C VAL A 205 -1.95 8.83 4.02
N GLY A 206 -0.79 8.83 3.37
CA GLY A 206 0.24 7.82 3.60
C GLY A 206 1.22 8.29 4.67
N VAL A 207 1.61 7.41 5.59
CA VAL A 207 2.60 7.70 6.64
C VAL A 207 3.62 6.59 6.81
N GLY A 208 4.89 6.96 6.86
CA GLY A 208 5.98 6.05 7.19
C GLY A 208 6.21 5.99 8.70
N ILE A 209 6.12 4.81 9.29
CA ILE A 209 6.33 4.60 10.72
C ILE A 209 7.32 3.46 11.00
N VAL A 210 8.03 3.56 12.11
CA VAL A 210 8.80 2.49 12.72
C VAL A 210 8.13 2.10 14.04
N GLY A 211 7.89 0.82 14.21
CA GLY A 211 7.08 0.26 15.29
C GLY A 211 5.77 -0.29 14.77
N GLU A 212 5.03 -0.94 15.63
CA GLU A 212 3.83 -1.69 15.33
C GLU A 212 2.79 -1.47 16.44
N ASN A 213 1.53 -1.91 16.22
CA ASN A 213 0.47 -1.87 17.22
C ASN A 213 0.28 -0.47 17.82
N THR A 214 0.04 0.50 16.94
CA THR A 214 -0.10 1.91 17.31
C THR A 214 -1.42 2.50 16.82
N ASP A 215 -2.02 3.37 17.61
CA ASP A 215 -3.03 4.26 17.09
C ASP A 215 -2.33 5.36 16.29
N CYS A 216 -2.90 5.64 15.12
CA CYS A 216 -2.46 6.71 14.24
C CYS A 216 -3.61 7.66 13.98
N THR A 217 -3.44 8.93 14.37
CA THR A 217 -4.41 10.00 14.12
C THR A 217 -3.89 10.87 13.00
N VAL A 218 -4.72 11.08 11.99
CA VAL A 218 -4.50 12.00 10.88
C VAL A 218 -5.46 13.18 11.04
N GLU A 219 -4.93 14.39 10.95
CA GLU A 219 -5.70 15.64 10.92
C GLU A 219 -5.36 16.40 9.63
N VAL A 220 -6.37 16.91 8.93
CA VAL A 220 -6.20 17.72 7.74
C VAL A 220 -6.65 19.15 8.05
N TYR A 221 -5.82 20.11 7.69
CA TYR A 221 -6.06 21.55 7.90
C TYR A 221 -6.04 22.30 6.58
N SER A 222 -6.99 23.22 6.41
CA SER A 222 -7.01 24.24 5.35
C SER A 222 -6.65 25.62 5.89
N ASP A 223 -6.60 26.60 5.00
CA ASP A 223 -6.31 28.00 5.32
C ASP A 223 -4.97 28.20 6.06
N VAL A 224 -3.99 27.34 5.74
CA VAL A 224 -2.65 27.41 6.32
C VAL A 224 -1.91 28.62 5.76
N GLN A 225 -1.38 29.47 6.64
CA GLN A 225 -0.59 30.63 6.25
C GLN A 225 0.85 30.23 5.88
N ASP A 226 1.40 30.87 4.85
CA ASP A 226 2.78 30.62 4.39
C ASP A 226 3.81 30.93 5.50
N GLY A 227 4.84 30.08 5.62
CA GLY A 227 6.08 30.35 6.34
C GLY A 227 6.18 29.91 7.79
N SER A 228 5.08 29.53 8.46
CA SER A 228 5.15 28.88 9.78
C SER A 228 3.88 28.09 10.05
N PHE A 229 4.01 26.78 10.18
CA PHE A 229 2.87 25.95 10.50
C PHE A 229 2.54 26.00 12.00
N ASN A 230 1.31 26.41 12.30
CA ASN A 230 0.71 26.26 13.62
C ASN A 230 -0.76 25.84 13.43
N PRO A 231 -1.17 24.64 13.87
CA PRO A 231 -2.55 24.18 13.75
C PRO A 231 -3.59 25.13 14.36
N GLN A 232 -3.20 25.92 15.37
CA GLN A 232 -4.10 26.89 16.01
C GLN A 232 -4.51 28.05 15.09
N ASN A 233 -3.74 28.30 14.04
CA ASN A 233 -3.97 29.37 13.07
C ASN A 233 -4.55 28.85 11.75
N ALA A 234 -4.92 27.58 11.68
CA ALA A 234 -5.45 26.91 10.50
C ALA A 234 -6.83 26.32 10.82
N LYS A 235 -7.62 26.06 9.79
CA LYS A 235 -8.94 25.44 9.95
C LYS A 235 -8.83 23.93 9.90
N LEU A 236 -9.22 23.24 10.97
CA LEU A 236 -9.33 21.79 10.98
C LEU A 236 -10.54 21.36 10.13
N GLU A 237 -10.29 20.54 9.09
CA GLU A 237 -11.32 20.03 8.20
C GLU A 237 -11.80 18.64 8.61
N THR A 238 -10.89 17.77 8.99
CA THR A 238 -11.23 16.40 9.41
C THR A 238 -10.17 15.81 10.33
N THR A 239 -10.59 14.84 11.12
CA THR A 239 -9.73 14.02 11.97
C THR A 239 -10.14 12.56 11.81
N LYS A 240 -9.16 11.67 11.62
CA LYS A 240 -9.38 10.22 11.60
C LYS A 240 -8.33 9.52 12.44
N THR A 241 -8.77 8.58 13.28
CA THR A 241 -7.90 7.70 14.05
C THR A 241 -8.11 6.26 13.62
N VAL A 242 -7.02 5.56 13.32
CA VAL A 242 -7.01 4.14 12.97
C VAL A 242 -5.97 3.40 13.79
N TYR A 243 -6.21 2.11 14.03
CA TYR A 243 -5.20 1.23 14.60
C TYR A 243 -4.35 0.62 13.50
N LEU A 244 -3.03 0.79 13.58
CA LEU A 244 -2.05 0.22 12.67
C LEU A 244 -1.36 -0.97 13.34
N GLU A 245 -1.66 -2.17 12.86
CA GLU A 245 -1.07 -3.41 13.35
C GLU A 245 0.39 -3.54 12.93
N TYR A 246 0.75 -2.99 11.76
CA TYR A 246 2.05 -3.13 11.12
C TYR A 246 2.78 -1.79 11.00
N GLY A 247 4.12 -1.85 11.02
CA GLY A 247 4.98 -0.72 10.66
C GLY A 247 5.05 -0.48 9.14
N GLY A 248 6.06 0.29 8.71
CA GLY A 248 6.27 0.59 7.29
C GLY A 248 5.47 1.80 6.82
N PHE A 249 5.13 1.81 5.53
CA PHE A 249 4.33 2.87 4.91
C PHE A 249 2.87 2.43 4.87
N ASN A 250 2.02 3.11 5.64
CA ASN A 250 0.60 2.81 5.79
C ASN A 250 -0.23 3.92 5.15
N CYS A 251 -1.20 3.57 4.32
CA CYS A 251 -2.19 4.49 3.78
C CYS A 251 -3.45 4.48 4.65
N ILE A 252 -3.97 5.66 4.93
CA ILE A 252 -5.17 5.90 5.74
C ILE A 252 -6.15 6.69 4.89
N GLU A 253 -7.20 6.02 4.41
CA GLU A 253 -8.28 6.67 3.71
C GLU A 253 -9.10 7.54 4.66
N LEU A 254 -9.49 8.73 4.23
CA LEU A 254 -10.35 9.63 5.00
C LEU A 254 -11.81 9.19 4.87
N ASP A 255 -12.59 9.32 5.96
CA ASP A 255 -14.03 9.00 5.94
C ASP A 255 -14.82 9.91 4.99
N LYS A 256 -14.35 11.16 4.86
CA LYS A 256 -14.89 12.14 3.90
C LYS A 256 -13.73 12.85 3.23
N PRO A 257 -13.75 12.95 1.89
CA PRO A 257 -12.75 13.73 1.16
C PRO A 257 -12.77 15.19 1.59
N VAL A 258 -11.59 15.81 1.62
CA VAL A 258 -11.44 17.23 1.93
C VAL A 258 -11.13 17.98 0.64
N GLU A 259 -11.98 18.94 0.28
CA GLU A 259 -11.76 19.80 -0.87
C GLU A 259 -10.62 20.80 -0.63
N VAL A 260 -9.71 20.89 -1.59
CA VAL A 260 -8.64 21.89 -1.63
C VAL A 260 -8.57 22.55 -2.99
N LYS A 261 -8.33 23.88 -3.01
CA LYS A 261 -8.36 24.70 -4.24
C LYS A 261 -6.95 24.92 -4.77
N LYS A 262 -6.81 24.97 -6.08
CA LYS A 262 -5.55 25.30 -6.75
C LYS A 262 -4.93 26.58 -6.19
N GLY A 263 -3.66 26.50 -5.82
CA GLY A 263 -2.90 27.61 -5.23
C GLY A 263 -3.14 27.83 -3.75
N SER A 264 -4.13 27.17 -3.11
CA SER A 264 -4.28 27.21 -1.66
C SER A 264 -3.22 26.33 -0.97
N THR A 265 -3.07 26.52 0.33
CA THR A 265 -2.15 25.77 1.16
C THR A 265 -2.93 24.95 2.19
N PHE A 266 -2.57 23.67 2.32
CA PHE A 266 -3.13 22.77 3.33
C PHE A 266 -2.02 22.08 4.11
N ALA A 267 -2.34 21.57 5.29
CA ALA A 267 -1.41 20.80 6.09
C ALA A 267 -2.04 19.46 6.52
N VAL A 268 -1.18 18.48 6.68
CA VAL A 268 -1.54 17.19 7.26
C VAL A 268 -0.68 16.95 8.48
N VAL A 269 -1.34 16.70 9.62
CA VAL A 269 -0.70 16.35 10.87
C VAL A 269 -0.94 14.86 11.13
N VAL A 270 0.13 14.15 11.49
CA VAL A 270 0.05 12.74 11.91
C VAL A 270 0.55 12.62 13.34
N LYS A 271 -0.19 11.84 14.15
CA LYS A 271 0.14 11.52 15.55
C LYS A 271 0.12 10.02 15.75
N VAL A 272 1.13 9.46 16.42
CA VAL A 272 1.21 8.05 16.79
C VAL A 272 1.53 7.90 18.28
N ASN A 273 1.05 6.81 18.91
CA ASN A 273 1.29 6.59 20.34
C ASN A 273 2.43 5.61 20.63
N ASN A 274 2.46 4.43 20.01
CA ASN A 274 3.44 3.37 20.26
C ASN A 274 4.51 3.18 19.17
N ALA A 275 4.47 4.02 18.13
CA ALA A 275 5.42 4.01 17.02
C ALA A 275 6.15 5.35 16.92
N TYR A 276 7.01 5.49 15.90
CA TYR A 276 7.70 6.74 15.56
C TYR A 276 7.54 7.01 14.07
N ILE A 277 7.33 8.28 13.74
CA ILE A 277 7.20 8.75 12.35
C ILE A 277 8.62 8.86 11.76
N THR A 278 8.80 8.38 10.54
CA THR A 278 10.10 8.41 9.85
C THR A 278 10.32 9.70 9.08
N LEU A 279 11.59 10.07 8.95
CA LEU A 279 12.07 11.23 8.21
C LEU A 279 12.96 10.76 7.05
N SER A 280 12.95 11.50 5.96
CA SER A 280 13.84 11.36 4.82
C SER A 280 14.96 12.41 4.90
N GLU A 281 16.04 12.19 4.16
CA GLU A 281 17.16 13.17 4.06
C GLU A 281 16.79 14.41 3.21
N ASN A 282 15.66 14.39 2.51
CA ASN A 282 15.23 15.53 1.72
C ASN A 282 14.82 16.73 2.56
N GLU A 283 14.75 17.88 1.91
CA GLU A 283 14.14 19.08 2.46
C GLU A 283 12.68 19.21 2.01
N GLY A 284 11.88 19.93 2.78
CA GLY A 284 10.48 20.20 2.48
C GLY A 284 9.84 21.05 3.57
N GLU A 285 8.63 21.49 3.35
CA GLU A 285 7.86 22.20 4.34
C GLU A 285 7.26 21.21 5.36
N SER A 286 8.15 20.73 6.21
CA SER A 286 7.91 19.66 7.17
C SER A 286 8.21 20.14 8.59
N TYR A 287 7.42 19.68 9.53
CA TYR A 287 7.49 20.08 10.93
C TYR A 287 7.38 18.87 11.85
N VAL A 288 8.08 18.94 12.98
CA VAL A 288 7.95 17.97 14.08
C VAL A 288 7.53 18.68 15.37
N TYR A 289 6.72 18.00 16.18
CA TYR A 289 6.29 18.53 17.46
C TYR A 289 7.13 17.98 18.62
N ARG A 290 7.78 18.89 19.37
CA ARG A 290 8.60 18.59 20.54
C ARG A 290 8.38 19.64 21.64
N GLY A 291 7.12 19.74 22.10
CA GLY A 291 6.70 20.83 22.99
C GLY A 291 6.36 22.14 22.25
N GLY A 292 6.56 22.16 20.95
CA GLY A 292 6.25 23.19 19.97
C GLY A 292 6.54 22.67 18.56
N TRP A 293 5.95 23.27 17.54
CA TRP A 293 6.22 22.94 16.14
C TRP A 293 7.56 23.56 15.72
N THR A 294 8.43 22.74 15.14
CA THR A 294 9.75 23.16 14.64
C THR A 294 9.97 22.61 13.24
N PRO A 295 10.56 23.39 12.32
CA PRO A 295 10.94 22.90 11.00
C PRO A 295 11.85 21.66 11.08
N SER A 296 11.73 20.78 10.12
CA SER A 296 12.42 19.49 10.07
C SER A 296 12.81 19.12 8.65
N GLN A 297 13.66 18.12 8.49
CA GLN A 297 13.78 17.38 7.25
C GLN A 297 12.43 16.78 6.85
N ALA A 298 12.31 16.40 5.56
CA ALA A 298 11.07 15.88 5.01
C ALA A 298 10.51 14.70 5.83
N VAL A 299 9.32 14.89 6.36
CA VAL A 299 8.57 13.82 7.04
C VAL A 299 7.97 12.90 5.99
N ARG A 300 8.02 11.59 6.22
CA ARG A 300 7.38 10.59 5.34
C ARG A 300 5.86 10.58 5.52
N ILE A 301 5.26 11.71 5.17
CA ILE A 301 3.82 11.90 5.03
C ILE A 301 3.54 12.22 3.57
N LYS A 302 2.65 11.46 2.95
CA LYS A 302 2.16 11.67 1.59
C LYS A 302 0.68 11.96 1.61
N VAL A 303 0.20 12.72 0.64
CA VAL A 303 -1.23 13.04 0.54
C VAL A 303 -1.70 12.69 -0.86
N PHE A 304 -2.71 11.83 -0.92
CA PHE A 304 -3.29 11.38 -2.17
C PHE A 304 -4.58 12.11 -2.44
N THR A 305 -4.64 12.77 -3.58
CA THR A 305 -5.81 13.54 -4.00
C THR A 305 -6.42 13.00 -5.28
N LYS A 306 -7.69 13.31 -5.46
CA LYS A 306 -8.45 13.05 -6.68
C LYS A 306 -8.86 14.40 -7.28
N ASN A 307 -8.73 14.54 -8.58
CA ASN A 307 -9.22 15.69 -9.32
C ASN A 307 -10.75 15.68 -9.41
N ASP A 308 -11.35 16.76 -9.90
CA ASP A 308 -12.80 16.87 -10.07
C ASP A 308 -13.35 15.68 -10.89
N GLU A 309 -14.30 14.96 -10.31
CA GLU A 309 -14.84 13.70 -10.86
C GLU A 309 -15.60 13.85 -12.19
N LYS A 310 -15.74 15.08 -12.72
CA LYS A 310 -16.56 15.36 -13.90
C LYS A 310 -16.17 14.62 -15.18
N ASN A 311 -14.99 13.96 -15.21
CA ASN A 311 -14.46 13.29 -16.41
C ASN A 311 -13.84 11.92 -16.16
N GLN A 312 -14.18 11.20 -15.09
CA GLN A 312 -13.57 9.90 -14.79
C GLN A 312 -14.58 8.77 -14.78
N ASN A 313 -14.11 7.58 -15.18
CA ASN A 313 -14.87 6.36 -14.98
C ASN A 313 -15.03 6.09 -13.48
N SER A 314 -16.22 5.78 -13.01
CA SER A 314 -16.49 5.45 -11.62
C SER A 314 -17.71 4.57 -11.46
N ILE A 315 -17.76 3.84 -10.36
CA ILE A 315 -18.92 3.06 -9.93
C ILE A 315 -19.26 3.52 -8.50
N GLU A 316 -20.54 3.57 -8.18
CA GLU A 316 -21.04 3.91 -6.86
C GLU A 316 -22.28 3.08 -6.55
N PHE A 317 -22.26 2.30 -5.47
CA PHE A 317 -23.49 1.66 -4.98
C PHE A 317 -24.38 2.72 -4.33
N MET A 318 -25.62 2.75 -4.75
CA MET A 318 -26.67 3.63 -4.21
C MET A 318 -27.59 2.82 -3.27
N ASP A 319 -28.33 3.52 -2.45
CA ASP A 319 -29.42 2.90 -1.69
C ASP A 319 -30.47 2.30 -2.67
N GLU A 320 -31.25 1.34 -2.19
CA GLU A 320 -32.34 0.69 -2.95
C GLU A 320 -31.93 -0.26 -4.10
N GLY A 321 -30.72 -0.85 -4.02
CA GLY A 321 -30.32 -1.86 -5.01
C GLY A 321 -30.03 -1.25 -6.38
N GLN A 322 -29.42 -0.10 -6.41
CA GLN A 322 -28.97 0.59 -7.61
C GLN A 322 -27.48 0.81 -7.61
N VAL A 323 -26.91 0.85 -8.80
CA VAL A 323 -25.50 1.18 -9.04
C VAL A 323 -25.42 2.32 -10.03
N LYS A 324 -24.76 3.40 -9.62
CA LYS A 324 -24.45 4.51 -10.51
C LYS A 324 -23.09 4.28 -11.15
N VAL A 325 -23.06 4.34 -12.47
CA VAL A 325 -21.84 4.15 -13.27
C VAL A 325 -21.59 5.38 -14.11
N ARG A 326 -20.35 5.89 -14.06
CA ARG A 326 -19.88 6.96 -14.95
C ARG A 326 -18.81 6.42 -15.88
N GLY A 327 -18.81 6.89 -17.14
CA GLY A 327 -17.85 6.49 -18.15
C GLY A 327 -17.44 7.63 -19.07
N ASN A 328 -16.18 7.57 -19.54
CA ASN A 328 -15.59 8.60 -20.42
C ASN A 328 -15.81 8.37 -21.92
N GLY A 329 -16.84 7.59 -22.28
CA GLY A 329 -17.18 7.26 -23.66
C GLY A 329 -16.88 5.80 -24.02
N GLY A 330 -17.40 5.36 -25.16
CA GLY A 330 -17.35 3.97 -25.61
C GLY A 330 -18.25 3.03 -24.83
N ILE A 331 -18.21 1.77 -25.23
CA ILE A 331 -18.95 0.70 -24.56
C ILE A 331 -18.07 0.11 -23.46
N LYS A 332 -18.59 0.04 -22.25
CA LYS A 332 -17.94 -0.58 -21.10
C LYS A 332 -18.78 -1.73 -20.57
N GLN A 333 -18.13 -2.67 -19.89
CA GLN A 333 -18.78 -3.83 -19.26
C GLN A 333 -18.86 -3.60 -17.76
N LEU A 334 -20.07 -3.42 -17.23
CA LEU A 334 -20.32 -3.44 -15.80
C LEU A 334 -20.51 -4.90 -15.37
N ILE A 335 -19.71 -5.36 -14.44
CA ILE A 335 -19.82 -6.68 -13.83
C ILE A 335 -20.09 -6.47 -12.34
N ILE A 336 -21.11 -7.13 -11.81
CA ILE A 336 -21.40 -7.11 -10.38
C ILE A 336 -21.49 -8.56 -9.92
N THR A 337 -20.73 -8.89 -8.88
CA THR A 337 -20.73 -10.22 -8.26
C THR A 337 -21.46 -10.18 -6.94
N MET A 338 -22.16 -11.26 -6.62
CA MET A 338 -22.77 -11.50 -5.32
C MET A 338 -22.10 -12.71 -4.67
N SER A 339 -21.57 -12.54 -3.48
CA SER A 339 -20.98 -13.61 -2.69
C SER A 339 -21.63 -13.72 -1.32
N GLU A 340 -21.74 -14.95 -0.82
CA GLU A 340 -22.21 -15.27 0.53
C GLU A 340 -21.13 -16.14 1.21
N ASN A 341 -20.67 -15.73 2.39
CA ASN A 341 -19.58 -16.42 3.11
C ASN A 341 -18.34 -16.64 2.22
N GLU A 342 -17.97 -15.64 1.42
CA GLU A 342 -16.84 -15.64 0.47
C GLU A 342 -16.98 -16.57 -0.74
N GLU A 343 -18.10 -17.26 -0.91
CA GLU A 343 -18.42 -18.03 -2.11
C GLU A 343 -19.23 -17.21 -3.10
N LEU A 344 -18.79 -17.17 -4.37
CA LEU A 344 -19.55 -16.57 -5.46
C LEU A 344 -20.86 -17.33 -5.64
N LYS A 345 -22.00 -16.63 -5.52
CA LYS A 345 -23.35 -17.19 -5.67
C LYS A 345 -23.98 -16.79 -6.99
N ASP A 346 -23.78 -15.56 -7.43
CA ASP A 346 -24.37 -15.04 -8.64
C ASP A 346 -23.54 -13.88 -9.21
N PHE A 347 -23.79 -13.50 -10.45
CA PHE A 347 -23.19 -12.33 -11.07
C PHE A 347 -24.14 -11.69 -12.08
N TYR A 348 -24.03 -10.39 -12.24
CA TYR A 348 -24.74 -9.57 -13.20
C TYR A 348 -23.76 -8.90 -14.15
N VAL A 349 -24.09 -8.86 -15.44
CA VAL A 349 -23.27 -8.21 -16.47
C VAL A 349 -24.13 -7.32 -17.34
N GLU A 350 -23.70 -6.09 -17.58
CA GLU A 350 -24.34 -5.16 -18.48
C GLU A 350 -23.34 -4.40 -19.33
N SER A 351 -23.57 -4.33 -20.63
CA SER A 351 -22.83 -3.46 -21.56
C SER A 351 -23.45 -2.07 -21.56
N ILE A 352 -22.67 -1.06 -21.19
CA ILE A 352 -23.12 0.33 -21.10
C ILE A 352 -22.39 1.17 -22.15
N ASN A 353 -23.13 1.88 -23.00
CA ASN A 353 -22.58 2.84 -23.94
C ASN A 353 -22.57 4.26 -23.30
N PHE A 354 -21.39 4.87 -23.19
CA PHE A 354 -21.18 6.18 -22.61
C PHE A 354 -20.92 7.30 -23.63
N ASP A 355 -21.10 7.03 -24.93
CA ASP A 355 -20.86 8.05 -25.96
C ASP A 355 -21.86 9.22 -25.86
N GLU A 356 -23.11 8.93 -25.53
CA GLU A 356 -24.18 9.94 -25.41
C GLU A 356 -24.37 10.45 -23.98
N ASN A 357 -24.30 9.55 -23.00
CA ASN A 357 -24.51 9.84 -21.58
C ASN A 357 -23.33 9.35 -20.75
N LYS A 358 -22.67 10.25 -20.09
CA LYS A 358 -21.50 9.94 -19.22
C LYS A 358 -21.89 9.27 -17.90
N GLU A 359 -23.17 9.11 -17.61
CA GLU A 359 -23.67 8.51 -16.36
C GLU A 359 -24.87 7.61 -16.67
N LYS A 360 -24.92 6.46 -16.01
CA LYS A 360 -26.07 5.52 -16.04
C LYS A 360 -26.34 4.98 -14.65
N ILE A 361 -27.62 4.90 -14.28
CA ILE A 361 -28.07 4.19 -13.09
C ILE A 361 -28.57 2.82 -13.55
N VAL A 362 -28.01 1.77 -12.96
CA VAL A 362 -28.34 0.37 -13.21
C VAL A 362 -29.07 -0.16 -11.99
N THR A 363 -30.24 -0.74 -12.18
CA THR A 363 -30.99 -1.41 -11.11
C THR A 363 -30.56 -2.86 -11.03
N LEU A 364 -30.19 -3.30 -9.86
CA LEU A 364 -29.79 -4.69 -9.60
C LEU A 364 -30.97 -5.66 -9.80
N PRO A 365 -30.70 -6.93 -10.13
CA PRO A 365 -31.74 -7.93 -10.24
C PRO A 365 -32.62 -8.01 -9.00
N SER A 366 -33.90 -8.34 -9.17
CA SER A 366 -34.83 -8.50 -8.06
C SER A 366 -34.33 -9.59 -7.10
N GLY A 367 -34.23 -9.24 -5.81
CA GLY A 367 -33.69 -10.14 -4.78
C GLY A 367 -32.24 -9.84 -4.41
N TRP A 368 -31.53 -9.00 -5.16
CA TRP A 368 -30.22 -8.48 -4.78
C TRP A 368 -30.42 -7.29 -3.84
N ILE A 369 -30.50 -7.58 -2.56
CA ILE A 369 -30.72 -6.60 -1.50
C ILE A 369 -29.61 -6.73 -0.46
N ARG A 370 -29.32 -5.66 0.24
CA ARG A 370 -28.33 -5.65 1.31
C ARG A 370 -28.79 -6.53 2.47
N ILE A 371 -28.13 -7.67 2.64
CA ILE A 371 -28.40 -8.65 3.72
C ILE A 371 -27.07 -8.92 4.43
N GLU A 372 -27.12 -9.11 5.73
CA GLU A 372 -25.99 -9.56 6.53
C GLU A 372 -25.41 -10.86 5.93
N ASN A 373 -24.09 -10.95 5.72
CA ASN A 373 -23.35 -12.04 5.06
C ASN A 373 -23.39 -12.08 3.52
N ILE A 374 -24.07 -11.17 2.84
CA ILE A 374 -23.97 -11.02 1.38
C ILE A 374 -23.07 -9.80 1.09
N ARG A 375 -22.11 -10.00 0.20
CA ARG A 375 -21.23 -8.96 -0.32
C ARG A 375 -21.39 -8.82 -1.82
N TYR A 376 -21.44 -7.59 -2.27
CA TYR A 376 -21.45 -7.25 -3.69
C TYR A 376 -20.13 -6.56 -4.05
N LYS A 377 -19.56 -6.96 -5.19
CA LYS A 377 -18.43 -6.24 -5.80
C LYS A 377 -18.82 -5.82 -7.19
N ALA A 378 -18.50 -4.59 -7.55
CA ALA A 378 -18.74 -4.08 -8.89
C ALA A 378 -17.44 -3.69 -9.58
N PHE A 379 -17.35 -4.03 -10.85
CA PHE A 379 -16.20 -3.81 -11.72
C PHE A 379 -16.67 -3.14 -13.00
N LEU A 380 -15.90 -2.20 -13.53
CA LEU A 380 -16.10 -1.63 -14.86
C LEU A 380 -14.88 -1.97 -15.73
N TRP A 381 -15.09 -2.70 -16.81
CA TRP A 381 -14.05 -3.14 -17.72
C TRP A 381 -14.22 -2.52 -19.11
N ASP A 382 -13.13 -2.39 -19.87
CA ASP A 382 -13.19 -1.96 -21.27
C ASP A 382 -13.96 -2.95 -22.14
N ASN A 383 -13.60 -4.23 -22.08
CA ASN A 383 -14.26 -5.33 -22.77
C ASN A 383 -13.83 -6.67 -22.17
N PHE A 384 -14.43 -7.78 -22.66
CA PHE A 384 -14.10 -9.13 -22.20
C PHE A 384 -12.84 -9.74 -22.85
N GLU A 385 -12.33 -9.16 -23.93
CA GLU A 385 -11.15 -9.69 -24.61
C GLU A 385 -9.86 -9.28 -23.87
N ASN A 386 -9.78 -8.02 -23.45
CA ASN A 386 -8.60 -7.48 -22.77
C ASN A 386 -8.75 -7.49 -21.24
N ILE A 387 -9.99 -7.52 -20.72
CA ILE A 387 -10.29 -7.49 -19.27
C ILE A 387 -9.50 -6.36 -18.58
N SER A 388 -9.52 -5.16 -19.18
CA SER A 388 -8.82 -4.01 -18.63
C SER A 388 -9.78 -3.22 -17.73
N PRO A 389 -9.51 -3.14 -16.42
CA PRO A 389 -10.33 -2.34 -15.54
C PRO A 389 -10.27 -0.87 -15.90
N GLU A 390 -11.42 -0.21 -15.90
CA GLU A 390 -11.58 1.21 -16.25
C GLU A 390 -11.63 2.13 -15.02
N CYS A 391 -11.87 1.56 -13.86
CA CYS A 391 -11.80 2.22 -12.55
C CYS A 391 -11.56 1.20 -11.44
N SER A 392 -11.30 1.67 -10.22
CA SER A 392 -11.21 0.80 -9.06
C SER A 392 -12.52 0.07 -8.82
N GLU A 393 -12.43 -1.20 -8.39
CA GLU A 393 -13.59 -1.96 -7.92
C GLU A 393 -14.18 -1.31 -6.66
N ILE A 394 -15.45 -1.51 -6.45
CA ILE A 394 -16.12 -1.12 -5.20
C ILE A 394 -16.82 -2.32 -4.58
N GLU A 395 -16.94 -2.30 -3.27
CA GLU A 395 -17.63 -3.32 -2.46
C GLU A 395 -18.78 -2.70 -1.67
N TRP A 396 -19.91 -3.44 -1.55
CA TRP A 396 -21.10 -3.01 -0.82
C TRP A 396 -21.63 -4.10 0.12
#